data_5309fea2f267fdb37b2bc24bd1f61137
#
_entry.id   5309fea2f267fdb37b2bc24bd1f61137
#
_cell.length_a   1.000
_cell.length_b   1.000
_cell.length_c   1.000
_cell.angle_alpha   90.00
_cell.angle_beta   90.00
_cell.angle_gamma   90.00
#
_symmetry.space_group_name_H-M   'P 1'
#
loop_
_entity.id
_entity.type
_entity.pdbx_description
1 polymer ?
#
loop_
_entity_poly.entity_id
_entity_poly.type
_entity_poly.pdbx_seq_one_letter_code
_entity_poly.pdbx_strand_id
1 'polypeptide(L)'
;ADYRRAIARKNEVTGFLRGKNYAMLADRDNVDVITGTASFVSPHEVEVKTADKTLLLSGERIFINTGGETVIPPIEGVRENPRVYTSTTMLELEDLPRRLLILGGGYIALEFASFYAEFGSRVTILERGSRFLAREDADVADSVRKALENKGVTIITGASASAVRDAGDEAEVRFILDGTEQAL
;
A
#
# COMPACT_ATOMS: atom_id res chain seq x y z
N ALA A 1 2.73 -1.21 23.11
CA ALA A 1 1.51 -1.52 22.34
C ALA A 1 1.61 -2.96 21.81
N ASP A 2 0.49 -3.63 21.63
CA ASP A 2 0.42 -5.01 21.13
C ASP A 2 0.05 -5.00 19.64
N TYR A 3 1.04 -5.19 18.79
CA TYR A 3 0.89 -5.16 17.34
C TYR A 3 -0.06 -6.25 16.80
N ARG A 4 0.10 -7.51 17.28
CA ARG A 4 -0.75 -8.62 16.83
C ARG A 4 -2.23 -8.39 17.17
N ARG A 5 -2.50 -7.79 18.33
CA ARG A 5 -3.86 -7.41 18.72
C ARG A 5 -4.42 -6.29 17.83
N ALA A 6 -3.58 -5.34 17.40
CA ALA A 6 -4.00 -4.29 16.46
C ALA A 6 -4.34 -4.88 15.08
N ILE A 7 -3.52 -5.81 14.56
CA ILE A 7 -3.80 -6.51 13.31
C ILE A 7 -5.07 -7.36 13.41
N ALA A 8 -5.26 -8.10 14.49
CA ALA A 8 -6.48 -8.88 14.72
C ALA A 8 -7.73 -7.97 14.72
N ARG A 9 -7.65 -6.81 15.38
CA ARG A 9 -8.75 -5.83 15.39
C ARG A 9 -9.01 -5.25 14.01
N LYS A 10 -7.97 -4.95 13.24
CA LYS A 10 -8.10 -4.51 11.83
C LYS A 10 -8.86 -5.57 11.03
N ASN A 11 -8.48 -6.85 11.14
CA ASN A 11 -9.11 -7.94 10.40
C ASN A 11 -10.60 -8.10 10.78
N GLU A 12 -10.94 -8.01 12.06
CA GLU A 12 -12.33 -8.03 12.54
C GLU A 12 -13.15 -6.89 11.92
N VAL A 13 -12.64 -5.66 11.97
CA VAL A 13 -13.34 -4.47 11.44
C VAL A 13 -13.50 -4.56 9.92
N THR A 14 -12.45 -4.95 9.19
CA THR A 14 -12.53 -5.07 7.73
C THR A 14 -13.47 -6.20 7.31
N GLY A 15 -13.48 -7.33 8.01
CA GLY A 15 -14.42 -8.41 7.77
C GLY A 15 -15.87 -7.99 7.98
N PHE A 16 -16.15 -7.30 9.08
CA PHE A 16 -17.47 -6.74 9.37
C PHE A 16 -17.94 -5.74 8.29
N LEU A 17 -17.06 -4.80 7.89
CA LEU A 17 -17.40 -3.81 6.87
C LEU A 17 -17.63 -4.45 5.49
N ARG A 18 -16.82 -5.45 5.11
CA ARG A 18 -17.04 -6.22 3.86
C ARG A 18 -18.40 -6.89 3.86
N GLY A 19 -18.75 -7.57 4.94
CA GLY A 19 -20.07 -8.22 5.06
C GLY A 19 -21.22 -7.22 4.95
N LYS A 20 -21.13 -6.10 5.64
CA LYS A 20 -22.14 -5.03 5.55
C LYS A 20 -22.26 -4.43 4.16
N ASN A 21 -21.14 -4.13 3.50
CA ASN A 21 -21.14 -3.56 2.15
C ASN A 21 -21.74 -4.54 1.14
N TYR A 22 -21.45 -5.83 1.27
CA TYR A 22 -22.04 -6.86 0.43
C TYR A 22 -23.55 -6.94 0.64
N ALA A 23 -24.00 -7.09 1.89
CA ALA A 23 -25.43 -7.19 2.22
C ALA A 23 -26.22 -5.95 1.79
N MET A 24 -25.63 -4.75 1.90
CA MET A 24 -26.27 -3.50 1.47
C MET A 24 -26.68 -3.51 -0.01
N LEU A 25 -26.00 -4.26 -0.84
CA LEU A 25 -26.34 -4.44 -2.26
C LEU A 25 -27.14 -5.72 -2.48
N ALA A 26 -26.70 -6.85 -1.93
CA ALA A 26 -27.28 -8.16 -2.17
C ALA A 26 -28.71 -8.32 -1.61
N ASP A 27 -29.06 -7.56 -0.56
CA ASP A 27 -30.39 -7.57 0.04
C ASP A 27 -31.42 -6.69 -0.69
N ARG A 28 -31.06 -6.13 -1.86
CA ARG A 28 -31.97 -5.30 -2.65
C ARG A 28 -32.59 -6.12 -3.78
N ASP A 29 -33.92 -6.06 -3.90
CA ASP A 29 -34.68 -6.79 -4.91
C ASP A 29 -34.35 -6.39 -6.37
N ASN A 30 -33.74 -5.21 -6.57
CA ASN A 30 -33.41 -4.66 -7.88
C ASN A 30 -31.89 -4.65 -8.18
N VAL A 31 -31.10 -5.40 -7.43
CA VAL A 31 -29.64 -5.48 -7.60
C VAL A 31 -29.18 -6.93 -7.61
N ASP A 32 -28.52 -7.33 -8.69
CA ASP A 32 -27.83 -8.60 -8.77
C ASP A 32 -26.33 -8.41 -8.50
N VAL A 33 -25.80 -9.04 -7.44
CA VAL A 33 -24.36 -9.05 -7.14
C VAL A 33 -23.75 -10.33 -7.70
N ILE A 34 -22.94 -10.20 -8.74
CA ILE A 34 -22.32 -11.34 -9.43
C ILE A 34 -20.81 -11.33 -9.15
N THR A 35 -20.34 -12.39 -8.49
CA THR A 35 -18.90 -12.55 -8.22
C THR A 35 -18.24 -13.31 -9.37
N GLY A 36 -17.25 -12.69 -10.02
CA GLY A 36 -16.54 -13.27 -11.14
C GLY A 36 -15.55 -12.32 -11.79
N THR A 37 -14.88 -12.79 -12.83
CA THR A 37 -13.99 -11.97 -13.66
C THR A 37 -14.76 -11.45 -14.86
N ALA A 38 -14.85 -10.14 -14.97
CA ALA A 38 -15.61 -9.45 -16.01
C ALA A 38 -14.69 -8.96 -17.13
N SER A 39 -15.12 -9.12 -18.37
CA SER A 39 -14.46 -8.56 -19.56
C SER A 39 -15.48 -8.04 -20.58
N PHE A 40 -15.15 -6.94 -21.26
CA PHE A 40 -15.99 -6.41 -22.32
C PHE A 40 -15.98 -7.31 -23.56
N VAL A 41 -17.17 -7.58 -24.11
CA VAL A 41 -17.36 -8.23 -25.41
C VAL A 41 -17.75 -7.19 -26.47
N SER A 42 -18.50 -6.16 -26.06
CA SER A 42 -18.88 -5.02 -26.86
C SER A 42 -19.05 -3.78 -25.96
N PRO A 43 -19.33 -2.59 -26.51
CA PRO A 43 -19.58 -1.39 -25.68
C PRO A 43 -20.75 -1.52 -24.70
N HIS A 44 -21.66 -2.47 -24.97
CA HIS A 44 -22.87 -2.68 -24.16
C HIS A 44 -23.00 -4.08 -23.58
N GLU A 45 -21.97 -4.94 -23.76
CA GLU A 45 -21.99 -6.32 -23.29
C GLU A 45 -20.74 -6.68 -22.51
N VAL A 46 -20.93 -7.36 -21.40
CA VAL A 46 -19.88 -7.84 -20.52
C VAL A 46 -20.03 -9.33 -20.30
N GLU A 47 -18.98 -10.08 -20.57
CA GLU A 47 -18.87 -11.48 -20.18
C GLU A 47 -18.36 -11.54 -18.72
N VAL A 48 -19.02 -12.34 -17.87
CA VAL A 48 -18.60 -12.58 -16.48
C VAL A 48 -18.35 -14.07 -16.29
N LYS A 49 -17.10 -14.44 -16.02
CA LYS A 49 -16.70 -15.81 -15.67
C LYS A 49 -16.79 -15.97 -14.15
N THR A 50 -17.82 -16.71 -13.72
CA THR A 50 -18.01 -17.12 -12.32
C THR A 50 -17.32 -18.47 -12.06
N ALA A 51 -17.38 -18.97 -10.82
CA ALA A 51 -16.87 -20.30 -10.49
C ALA A 51 -17.54 -21.43 -11.29
N ASP A 52 -18.84 -21.28 -11.60
CA ASP A 52 -19.66 -22.37 -12.14
C ASP A 52 -20.04 -22.17 -13.63
N LYS A 53 -20.09 -20.94 -14.08
CA LYS A 53 -20.60 -20.61 -15.44
C LYS A 53 -20.04 -19.30 -15.98
N THR A 54 -20.22 -19.12 -17.27
CA THR A 54 -20.01 -17.84 -17.94
C THR A 54 -21.36 -17.20 -18.23
N LEU A 55 -21.51 -15.94 -17.87
CA LEU A 55 -22.71 -15.13 -18.11
C LEU A 55 -22.38 -14.04 -19.14
N LEU A 56 -23.29 -13.79 -20.06
CA LEU A 56 -23.26 -12.62 -20.92
C LEU A 56 -24.33 -11.65 -20.43
N LEU A 57 -23.91 -10.45 -20.05
CA LEU A 57 -24.77 -9.40 -19.52
C LEU A 57 -24.77 -8.22 -20.49
N SER A 58 -25.94 -7.65 -20.76
CA SER A 58 -26.06 -6.44 -21.54
C SER A 58 -26.51 -5.27 -20.66
N GLY A 59 -26.00 -4.08 -20.91
CA GLY A 59 -26.37 -2.88 -20.19
C GLY A 59 -26.46 -1.65 -21.11
N GLU A 60 -27.48 -0.84 -20.93
CA GLU A 60 -27.59 0.45 -21.60
C GLU A 60 -26.43 1.39 -21.17
N ARG A 61 -26.02 1.26 -19.90
CA ARG A 61 -24.89 2.01 -19.30
C ARG A 61 -24.05 1.07 -18.47
N ILE A 62 -22.74 1.14 -18.65
CA ILE A 62 -21.78 0.34 -17.90
C ILE A 62 -20.81 1.28 -17.20
N PHE A 63 -20.64 1.09 -15.88
CA PHE A 63 -19.71 1.84 -15.04
C PHE A 63 -18.52 0.95 -14.69
N ILE A 64 -17.30 1.43 -14.98
CA ILE A 64 -16.06 0.76 -14.60
C ILE A 64 -15.59 1.39 -13.28
N ASN A 65 -15.60 0.59 -12.21
CA ASN A 65 -15.15 1.02 -10.88
C ASN A 65 -14.32 -0.09 -10.22
N THR A 66 -13.27 -0.51 -10.91
CA THR A 66 -12.43 -1.66 -10.54
C THR A 66 -11.34 -1.35 -9.52
N GLY A 67 -11.27 -0.08 -9.07
CA GLY A 67 -10.23 0.36 -8.14
C GLY A 67 -8.88 0.59 -8.80
N GLY A 68 -7.80 0.46 -8.05
CA GLY A 68 -6.42 0.65 -8.49
C GLY A 68 -5.48 -0.38 -7.89
N GLU A 69 -4.38 -0.61 -8.58
CA GLU A 69 -3.27 -1.43 -8.11
C GLU A 69 -2.05 -0.57 -7.75
N THR A 70 -1.25 -1.05 -6.81
CA THR A 70 0.03 -0.39 -6.48
C THR A 70 1.00 -0.54 -7.65
N VAL A 71 1.48 0.59 -8.14
CA VAL A 71 2.54 0.61 -9.16
C VAL A 71 3.86 0.24 -8.50
N ILE A 72 4.45 -0.87 -8.91
CA ILE A 72 5.78 -1.27 -8.46
C ILE A 72 6.83 -0.54 -9.30
N PRO A 73 7.69 0.27 -8.68
CA PRO A 73 8.73 1.00 -9.43
C PRO A 73 9.73 0.03 -10.06
N PRO A 74 10.35 0.42 -11.20
CA PRO A 74 11.36 -0.39 -11.88
C PRO A 74 12.72 -0.28 -11.17
N ILE A 75 12.79 -0.73 -9.93
CA ILE A 75 13.98 -0.80 -9.10
C ILE A 75 14.40 -2.27 -9.05
N GLU A 76 15.69 -2.54 -9.26
CA GLU A 76 16.24 -3.90 -9.26
C GLU A 76 15.89 -4.62 -7.94
N GLY A 77 15.37 -5.85 -8.06
CA GLY A 77 15.04 -6.72 -6.93
C GLY A 77 13.76 -6.40 -6.16
N VAL A 78 13.07 -5.30 -6.47
CA VAL A 78 11.84 -4.92 -5.73
C VAL A 78 10.71 -5.93 -5.94
N ARG A 79 10.57 -6.48 -7.15
CA ARG A 79 9.51 -7.46 -7.46
C ARG A 79 9.79 -8.85 -6.92
N GLU A 80 11.04 -9.22 -6.88
CA GLU A 80 11.51 -10.57 -6.58
C GLU A 80 11.81 -10.79 -5.11
N ASN A 81 12.07 -9.72 -4.35
CA ASN A 81 12.45 -9.84 -2.95
C ASN A 81 11.21 -10.08 -2.06
N PRO A 82 11.17 -11.20 -1.31
CA PRO A 82 10.01 -11.56 -0.50
C PRO A 82 9.79 -10.64 0.72
N ARG A 83 10.73 -9.75 1.02
CA ARG A 83 10.62 -8.76 2.10
C ARG A 83 10.19 -7.38 1.61
N VAL A 84 9.83 -7.27 0.34
CA VAL A 84 9.23 -6.06 -0.21
C VAL A 84 7.72 -6.16 -0.15
N TYR A 85 7.12 -5.19 0.48
CA TYR A 85 5.68 -5.10 0.69
C TYR A 85 5.12 -3.87 -0.01
N THR A 86 3.92 -3.99 -0.53
CA THR A 86 3.10 -2.86 -0.95
C THR A 86 2.25 -2.36 0.23
N SER A 87 1.57 -1.23 0.07
CA SER A 87 0.60 -0.77 1.07
C SER A 87 -0.49 -1.82 1.38
N THR A 88 -0.88 -2.62 0.39
CA THR A 88 -1.86 -3.70 0.56
C THR A 88 -1.28 -4.86 1.36
N THR A 89 -0.12 -5.39 0.92
CA THR A 89 0.48 -6.58 1.55
C THR A 89 1.07 -6.25 2.93
N MET A 90 1.49 -5.01 3.18
CA MET A 90 1.95 -4.55 4.48
C MET A 90 0.84 -4.59 5.55
N LEU A 91 -0.43 -4.39 5.15
CA LEU A 91 -1.57 -4.52 6.06
C LEU A 91 -1.87 -5.97 6.46
N GLU A 92 -1.34 -6.95 5.74
CA GLU A 92 -1.51 -8.37 6.06
C GLU A 92 -0.33 -8.94 6.88
N LEU A 93 0.69 -8.13 7.16
CA LEU A 93 1.87 -8.55 7.91
C LEU A 93 1.51 -8.82 9.38
N GLU A 94 1.72 -10.06 9.83
CA GLU A 94 1.36 -10.48 11.19
C GLU A 94 2.44 -10.18 12.23
N ASP A 95 3.70 -10.15 11.81
CA ASP A 95 4.84 -9.87 12.68
C ASP A 95 5.36 -8.45 12.48
N LEU A 96 5.63 -7.78 13.60
CA LEU A 96 6.18 -6.43 13.60
C LEU A 96 7.64 -6.46 13.08
N PRO A 97 7.96 -5.77 11.96
CA PRO A 97 9.33 -5.66 11.51
C PRO A 97 10.16 -4.83 12.50
N ARG A 98 11.36 -5.29 12.85
CA ARG A 98 12.28 -4.52 13.71
C ARG A 98 12.75 -3.25 13.04
N ARG A 99 13.02 -3.33 11.73
CA ARG A 99 13.42 -2.22 10.85
C ARG A 99 12.46 -2.16 9.67
N LEU A 100 11.99 -0.98 9.36
CA LEU A 100 11.13 -0.73 8.21
C LEU A 100 11.71 0.41 7.40
N LEU A 101 11.99 0.15 6.13
CA LEU A 101 12.38 1.17 5.19
C LEU A 101 11.21 1.39 4.22
N ILE A 102 10.81 2.64 4.03
CA ILE A 102 9.70 3.03 3.18
C ILE A 102 10.26 3.84 2.00
N LEU A 103 9.91 3.42 0.78
CA LEU A 103 10.27 4.13 -0.44
C LEU A 103 9.20 5.14 -0.82
N GLY A 104 9.56 6.41 -0.79
CA GLY A 104 8.69 7.57 -1.03
C GLY A 104 8.09 8.14 0.25
N GLY A 105 7.96 9.47 0.29
CA GLY A 105 7.47 10.25 1.43
C GLY A 105 6.06 10.80 1.24
N GLY A 106 5.17 10.07 0.55
CA GLY A 106 3.77 10.45 0.37
C GLY A 106 2.89 10.10 1.58
N TYR A 107 1.61 10.45 1.55
CA TYR A 107 0.66 10.27 2.67
C TYR A 107 0.61 8.85 3.22
N ILE A 108 0.55 7.84 2.34
CA ILE A 108 0.54 6.42 2.75
C ILE A 108 1.81 6.10 3.54
N ALA A 109 2.96 6.59 3.10
CA ALA A 109 4.23 6.41 3.81
C ALA A 109 4.21 7.00 5.22
N LEU A 110 3.59 8.18 5.40
CA LEU A 110 3.50 8.85 6.69
C LEU A 110 2.61 8.07 7.68
N GLU A 111 1.49 7.54 7.19
CA GLU A 111 0.58 6.72 7.98
C GLU A 111 1.29 5.44 8.45
N PHE A 112 1.95 4.71 7.55
CA PHE A 112 2.73 3.53 7.91
C PHE A 112 3.90 3.88 8.83
N ALA A 113 4.64 4.94 8.54
CA ALA A 113 5.77 5.36 9.39
C ALA A 113 5.32 5.67 10.82
N SER A 114 4.23 6.44 10.96
CA SER A 114 3.66 6.77 12.27
C SER A 114 3.18 5.53 13.02
N PHE A 115 2.45 4.63 12.31
CA PHE A 115 1.92 3.40 12.89
C PHE A 115 3.04 2.47 13.38
N TYR A 116 3.99 2.13 12.51
CA TYR A 116 5.05 1.18 12.84
C TYR A 116 6.04 1.72 13.88
N ALA A 117 6.34 3.03 13.86
CA ALA A 117 7.15 3.65 14.89
C ALA A 117 6.48 3.60 16.27
N GLU A 118 5.15 3.79 16.34
CA GLU A 118 4.40 3.70 17.60
C GLU A 118 4.43 2.28 18.19
N PHE A 119 4.51 1.24 17.35
CA PHE A 119 4.68 -0.14 17.80
C PHE A 119 6.13 -0.52 18.09
N GLY A 120 7.09 0.35 17.82
CA GLY A 120 8.49 0.15 18.17
C GLY A 120 9.42 -0.28 17.03
N SER A 121 8.95 -0.26 15.78
CA SER A 121 9.83 -0.42 14.61
C SER A 121 10.77 0.78 14.47
N ARG A 122 12.01 0.55 14.07
CA ARG A 122 12.91 1.60 13.58
C ARG A 122 12.54 1.91 12.13
N VAL A 123 11.96 3.07 11.90
CA VAL A 123 11.44 3.44 10.58
C VAL A 123 12.34 4.46 9.89
N THR A 124 12.65 4.20 8.62
CA THR A 124 13.36 5.13 7.72
C THR A 124 12.52 5.36 6.47
N ILE A 125 12.33 6.62 6.07
CA ILE A 125 11.71 7.02 4.81
C ILE A 125 12.81 7.51 3.87
N LEU A 126 12.90 6.92 2.66
CA LEU A 126 13.71 7.45 1.57
C LEU A 126 12.81 8.19 0.59
N GLU A 127 12.97 9.50 0.49
CA GLU A 127 12.25 10.35 -0.45
C GLU A 127 13.21 10.81 -1.56
N ARG A 128 12.85 10.52 -2.80
CA ARG A 128 13.64 10.91 -3.98
C ARG A 128 13.70 12.42 -4.18
N GLY A 129 12.60 13.10 -3.87
CA GLY A 129 12.54 14.56 -3.96
C GLY A 129 13.47 15.23 -2.96
N SER A 130 14.01 16.38 -3.30
CA SER A 130 14.82 17.20 -2.38
C SER A 130 14.02 17.80 -1.24
N ARG A 131 12.69 17.88 -1.37
CA ARG A 131 11.76 18.36 -0.36
C ARG A 131 10.81 17.26 0.08
N PHE A 132 10.67 17.12 1.38
CA PHE A 132 9.65 16.27 1.98
C PHE A 132 8.27 16.93 1.78
N LEU A 133 7.26 16.15 1.39
CA LEU A 133 5.90 16.62 1.11
C LEU A 133 5.89 17.85 0.17
N ALA A 134 6.59 17.78 -0.94
CA ALA A 134 6.82 18.92 -1.85
C ALA A 134 5.54 19.58 -2.42
N ARG A 135 4.38 18.91 -2.31
CA ARG A 135 3.07 19.43 -2.75
C ARG A 135 2.34 20.23 -1.67
N GLU A 136 2.82 20.18 -0.43
CA GLU A 136 2.23 20.88 0.71
C GLU A 136 2.95 22.21 0.96
N ASP A 137 2.31 23.09 1.73
CA ASP A 137 2.92 24.30 2.21
C ASP A 137 4.13 23.94 3.09
N ALA A 138 5.17 24.76 3.05
CA ALA A 138 6.45 24.44 3.69
C ALA A 138 6.33 24.27 5.21
N ASP A 139 5.56 25.11 5.85
CA ASP A 139 5.32 25.10 7.30
C ASP A 139 4.51 23.85 7.73
N VAL A 140 3.57 23.40 6.89
CA VAL A 140 2.84 22.14 7.09
C VAL A 140 3.78 20.95 6.94
N ALA A 141 4.57 20.90 5.87
CA ALA A 141 5.56 19.86 5.63
C ALA A 141 6.58 19.75 6.77
N ASP A 142 7.09 20.90 7.25
CA ASP A 142 8.02 20.96 8.38
C ASP A 142 7.39 20.49 9.69
N SER A 143 6.14 20.85 9.93
CA SER A 143 5.40 20.41 11.12
C SER A 143 5.19 18.90 11.15
N VAL A 144 4.82 18.30 10.00
CA VAL A 144 4.65 16.85 9.85
C VAL A 144 6.01 16.14 9.99
N ARG A 145 7.06 16.65 9.35
CA ARG A 145 8.44 16.13 9.50
C ARG A 145 8.84 16.06 10.97
N LYS A 146 8.72 17.16 11.69
CA LYS A 146 9.06 17.23 13.13
C LYS A 146 8.24 16.25 13.97
N ALA A 147 6.96 16.10 13.67
CA ALA A 147 6.10 15.15 14.37
C ALA A 147 6.55 13.68 14.19
N LEU A 148 7.00 13.31 13.00
CA LEU A 148 7.53 11.97 12.71
C LEU A 148 8.93 11.77 13.31
N GLU A 149 9.81 12.77 13.20
CA GLU A 149 11.15 12.73 13.80
C GLU A 149 11.08 12.60 15.32
N ASN A 150 10.12 13.29 15.97
CA ASN A 150 9.86 13.14 17.41
C ASN A 150 9.38 11.72 17.80
N LYS A 151 8.84 10.96 16.86
CA LYS A 151 8.51 9.53 17.03
C LYS A 151 9.70 8.61 16.71
N GLY A 152 10.86 9.14 16.36
CA GLY A 152 12.06 8.38 16.02
C GLY A 152 12.13 7.93 14.57
N VAL A 153 11.28 8.47 13.67
CA VAL A 153 11.35 8.20 12.23
C VAL A 153 12.50 8.99 11.62
N THR A 154 13.34 8.32 10.83
CA THR A 154 14.39 8.97 10.02
C THR A 154 13.84 9.31 8.65
N ILE A 155 14.01 10.55 8.18
CA ILE A 155 13.57 10.98 6.85
C ILE A 155 14.77 11.48 6.05
N ILE A 156 15.08 10.77 4.96
CA ILE A 156 16.18 11.09 4.04
C ILE A 156 15.57 11.56 2.73
N THR A 157 15.77 12.83 2.39
CA THR A 157 15.34 13.45 1.13
C THR A 157 16.49 13.49 0.12
N GLY A 158 16.18 13.58 -1.18
CA GLY A 158 17.18 13.49 -2.25
C GLY A 158 17.75 12.08 -2.45
N ALA A 159 17.16 11.08 -1.80
CA ALA A 159 17.63 9.70 -1.81
C ALA A 159 16.87 8.86 -2.85
N SER A 160 17.55 8.42 -3.89
CA SER A 160 16.98 7.62 -4.96
C SER A 160 17.37 6.14 -4.81
N ALA A 161 16.42 5.28 -4.46
CA ALA A 161 16.66 3.85 -4.38
C ALA A 161 17.04 3.28 -5.76
N SER A 162 18.09 2.45 -5.80
CA SER A 162 18.64 1.84 -7.01
C SER A 162 18.44 0.33 -7.06
N ALA A 163 18.51 -0.36 -5.91
CA ALA A 163 18.31 -1.80 -5.84
C ALA A 163 17.85 -2.25 -4.47
N VAL A 164 17.16 -3.40 -4.44
CA VAL A 164 16.86 -4.15 -3.22
C VAL A 164 17.45 -5.54 -3.36
N ARG A 165 18.26 -5.97 -2.38
CA ARG A 165 18.95 -7.25 -2.37
C ARG A 165 18.54 -8.08 -1.17
N ASP A 166 18.56 -9.38 -1.34
CA ASP A 166 18.40 -10.30 -0.21
C ASP A 166 19.71 -10.33 0.59
N ALA A 167 19.61 -10.06 1.88
CA ALA A 167 20.71 -10.07 2.83
C ALA A 167 20.45 -11.08 3.97
N GLY A 168 19.88 -12.24 3.65
CA GLY A 168 19.53 -13.29 4.60
C GLY A 168 18.26 -12.98 5.38
N ASP A 169 18.35 -12.59 6.63
CA ASP A 169 17.17 -12.26 7.46
C ASP A 169 16.60 -10.86 7.17
N GLU A 170 17.25 -10.07 6.34
CA GLU A 170 16.89 -8.69 6.02
C GLU A 170 16.94 -8.43 4.52
N ALA A 171 16.41 -7.30 4.08
CA ALA A 171 16.61 -6.75 2.75
C ALA A 171 17.61 -5.59 2.85
N GLU A 172 18.65 -5.59 2.02
CA GLU A 172 19.53 -4.44 1.83
C GLU A 172 18.95 -3.54 0.75
N VAL A 173 18.76 -2.28 1.04
CA VAL A 173 18.32 -1.27 0.06
C VAL A 173 19.48 -0.37 -0.30
N ARG A 174 19.86 -0.36 -1.57
CA ARG A 174 20.85 0.55 -2.13
C ARG A 174 20.18 1.80 -2.67
N PHE A 175 20.79 2.93 -2.43
CA PHE A 175 20.26 4.23 -2.88
C PHE A 175 21.41 5.22 -3.14
N ILE A 176 21.14 6.20 -3.97
CA ILE A 176 22.05 7.29 -4.27
C ILE A 176 21.61 8.52 -3.49
N LEU A 177 22.54 9.09 -2.72
CA LEU A 177 22.39 10.33 -1.99
C LEU A 177 23.60 11.23 -2.31
N ASP A 178 23.38 12.44 -2.78
CA ASP A 178 24.41 13.40 -3.17
C ASP A 178 25.46 12.81 -4.13
N GLY A 179 24.98 11.98 -5.09
CA GLY A 179 25.84 11.32 -6.09
C GLY A 179 26.64 10.11 -5.57
N THR A 180 26.50 9.75 -4.31
CA THR A 180 27.20 8.62 -3.69
C THR A 180 26.24 7.48 -3.41
N GLU A 181 26.64 6.25 -3.77
CA GLU A 181 25.86 5.06 -3.42
C GLU A 181 26.02 4.72 -1.95
N GLN A 182 24.91 4.48 -1.29
CA GLN A 182 24.80 4.07 0.10
C GLN A 182 23.89 2.84 0.22
N ALA A 183 23.93 2.16 1.37
CA ALA A 183 23.06 1.01 1.67
C ALA A 183 22.54 1.09 3.12
N LEU A 184 21.34 0.56 3.31
CA LEU A 184 20.65 0.41 4.59
C LEU A 184 20.11 -1.00 4.73
#